data_217d5b9fbb3c1496b1e9011d5ec42e4b
#
_entry.id   217d5b9fbb3c1496b1e9011d5ec42e4b
#
_cell.length_a   1.000
_cell.length_b   1.000
_cell.length_c   1.000
_cell.angle_alpha   90.00
_cell.angle_beta   90.00
_cell.angle_gamma   90.00
#
_symmetry.space_group_name_H-M   'P 1'
#
loop_
_entity.id
_entity.type
_entity.pdbx_description
1 polymer ?
#
loop_
_entity_poly.entity_id
_entity_poly.type
_entity_poly.pdbx_seq_one_letter_code
_entity_poly.pdbx_strand_id
1 'polypeptide(L)'
;MNPLLFRHYAALNIPAVLSIMYMEAKIFFQTRPMLISQLLTPLLYFIFIVTALSETIGNISVNGVLIPYNEYALVGILTMSMMGQMSRVIYRMTVDRRYGFFALKMQAGIKPFFYILSMSTGAVLGYATQAIIF
;
A
#
# COMPACT_ATOMS: atom_id res chain seq x y z
N MET A 1 -22.93 19.62 28.66
CA MET A 1 -21.61 19.32 28.14
C MET A 1 -21.46 20.00 26.79
N ASN A 2 -20.47 20.86 26.64
CA ASN A 2 -20.34 21.71 25.44
C ASN A 2 -19.61 20.91 24.34
N PRO A 3 -20.25 20.54 23.21
CA PRO A 3 -19.68 19.70 22.17
C PRO A 3 -18.46 20.35 21.49
N LEU A 4 -18.30 21.67 21.63
CA LEU A 4 -17.18 22.41 21.09
C LEU A 4 -15.85 22.14 21.83
N LEU A 5 -15.89 21.78 23.11
CA LEU A 5 -14.72 21.48 23.93
C LEU A 5 -14.05 20.16 23.44
N PHE A 6 -14.84 19.17 23.03
CA PHE A 6 -14.29 17.92 22.46
C PHE A 6 -13.57 18.14 21.13
N ARG A 7 -13.99 19.15 20.37
CA ARG A 7 -13.38 19.47 19.06
C ARG A 7 -12.02 20.15 19.19
N HIS A 8 -11.74 20.84 20.30
CA HIS A 8 -10.47 21.54 20.53
C HIS A 8 -9.36 20.59 21.02
N TYR A 9 -9.70 19.57 21.83
CA TYR A 9 -8.75 18.54 22.26
C TYR A 9 -8.45 17.48 21.20
N ALA A 10 -9.27 17.40 20.16
CA ALA A 10 -9.09 16.48 19.02
C ALA A 10 -8.07 16.96 17.96
N ALA A 11 -7.31 18.03 18.23
CA ALA A 11 -6.42 18.63 17.23
C ALA A 11 -5.32 17.67 16.75
N LEU A 12 -4.84 16.75 17.61
CA LEU A 12 -3.94 15.65 17.28
C LEU A 12 -4.26 14.45 18.18
N ASN A 13 -5.20 13.62 17.75
CA ASN A 13 -5.49 12.39 18.49
C ASN A 13 -4.47 11.31 18.09
N ILE A 14 -3.20 11.55 18.43
CA ILE A 14 -2.05 10.66 18.15
C ILE A 14 -2.35 9.20 18.54
N PRO A 15 -2.91 8.91 19.75
CA PRO A 15 -3.21 7.54 20.12
C PRO A 15 -4.27 6.89 19.23
N ALA A 16 -5.25 7.64 18.72
CA ALA A 16 -6.24 7.10 17.79
C ALA A 16 -5.63 6.79 16.41
N VAL A 17 -4.75 7.65 15.92
CA VAL A 17 -4.00 7.43 14.66
C VAL A 17 -3.12 6.19 14.79
N LEU A 18 -2.34 6.08 15.87
CA LEU A 18 -1.49 4.92 16.15
C LEU A 18 -2.31 3.63 16.28
N SER A 19 -3.49 3.69 16.89
CA SER A 19 -4.39 2.53 16.99
C SER A 19 -4.85 2.06 15.61
N ILE A 20 -5.20 2.98 14.70
CA ILE A 20 -5.59 2.62 13.33
C ILE A 20 -4.39 2.04 12.58
N MET A 21 -3.22 2.66 12.67
CA MET A 21 -2.00 2.16 12.04
C MET A 21 -1.64 0.75 12.56
N TYR A 22 -1.73 0.54 13.86
CA TYR A 22 -1.50 -0.77 14.47
C TYR A 22 -2.53 -1.81 13.99
N MET A 23 -3.81 -1.45 13.91
CA MET A 23 -4.85 -2.34 13.38
C MET A 23 -4.59 -2.69 11.91
N GLU A 24 -4.22 -1.71 11.08
CA GLU A 24 -3.89 -1.95 9.68
C GLU A 24 -2.67 -2.87 9.52
N ALA A 25 -1.61 -2.65 10.28
CA ALA A 25 -0.45 -3.51 10.30
C ALA A 25 -0.82 -4.94 10.77
N LYS A 26 -1.62 -5.05 11.82
CA LYS A 26 -2.08 -6.34 12.33
C LYS A 26 -2.94 -7.10 11.30
N ILE A 27 -3.88 -6.43 10.65
CA ILE A 27 -4.70 -7.01 9.58
C ILE A 27 -3.81 -7.49 8.43
N PHE A 28 -2.83 -6.68 8.05
CA PHE A 28 -1.87 -7.03 7.00
C PHE A 28 -1.15 -8.35 7.32
N PHE A 29 -0.59 -8.50 8.51
CA PHE A 29 0.12 -9.73 8.90
C PHE A 29 -0.80 -10.91 9.20
N GLN A 30 -2.03 -10.68 9.63
CA GLN A 30 -2.99 -11.76 9.90
C GLN A 30 -3.63 -12.33 8.63
N THR A 31 -3.73 -11.56 7.57
CA THR A 31 -4.36 -11.99 6.32
C THR A 31 -3.35 -12.71 5.42
N ARG A 32 -2.94 -13.92 5.84
CA ARG A 32 -1.95 -14.76 5.13
C ARG A 32 -2.24 -14.94 3.62
N PRO A 33 -3.48 -15.24 3.18
CA PRO A 33 -3.75 -15.39 1.76
C PRO A 33 -3.46 -14.12 0.94
N MET A 34 -3.71 -12.96 1.54
CA MET A 34 -3.45 -11.68 0.92
C MET A 34 -1.94 -11.41 0.76
N LEU A 35 -1.14 -11.74 1.78
CA LEU A 35 0.33 -11.64 1.71
C LEU A 35 0.89 -12.55 0.62
N ILE A 36 0.45 -13.80 0.60
CA ILE A 36 0.91 -14.78 -0.40
C ILE A 36 0.56 -14.30 -1.81
N SER A 37 -0.67 -13.85 -2.06
CA SER A 37 -1.05 -13.36 -3.38
C SER A 37 -0.29 -12.11 -3.81
N GLN A 38 0.02 -11.22 -2.87
CA GLN A 38 0.80 -10.01 -3.14
C GLN A 38 2.24 -10.29 -3.56
N LEU A 39 2.85 -11.32 -2.99
CA LEU A 39 4.21 -11.74 -3.31
C LEU A 39 4.23 -12.64 -4.55
N LEU A 40 3.28 -13.56 -4.65
CA LEU A 40 3.24 -14.56 -5.71
C LEU A 40 3.00 -13.94 -7.09
N THR A 41 2.11 -12.93 -7.17
CA THR A 41 1.78 -12.28 -8.44
C THR A 41 2.99 -11.65 -9.12
N PRO A 42 3.75 -10.72 -8.50
CA PRO A 42 4.94 -10.14 -9.12
C PRO A 42 6.04 -11.18 -9.37
N LEU A 43 6.16 -12.19 -8.51
CA LEU A 43 7.14 -13.26 -8.67
C LEU A 43 6.83 -14.13 -9.90
N LEU A 44 5.57 -14.48 -10.11
CA LEU A 44 5.14 -15.21 -11.32
C LEU A 44 5.36 -14.38 -12.59
N TYR A 45 5.05 -13.07 -12.55
CA TYR A 45 5.36 -12.18 -13.67
C TYR A 45 6.85 -12.14 -13.97
N PHE A 46 7.68 -12.06 -12.95
CA PHE A 46 9.13 -12.04 -13.11
C PHE A 46 9.62 -13.36 -13.73
N ILE A 47 9.24 -14.50 -13.15
CA ILE A 47 9.70 -15.82 -13.61
C ILE A 47 9.21 -16.13 -15.03
N PHE A 48 7.93 -15.95 -15.33
CA PHE A 48 7.37 -16.40 -16.60
C PHE A 48 7.52 -15.38 -17.74
N ILE A 49 7.32 -14.10 -17.46
CA ILE A 49 7.30 -13.08 -18.52
C ILE A 49 8.69 -12.46 -18.70
N VAL A 50 9.33 -12.05 -17.61
CA VAL A 50 10.60 -11.36 -17.71
C VAL A 50 11.71 -12.27 -18.16
N THR A 51 11.80 -13.51 -17.64
CA THR A 51 12.84 -14.46 -18.09
C THR A 51 12.64 -14.86 -19.53
N ALA A 52 11.42 -15.13 -19.98
CA ALA A 52 11.14 -15.48 -21.37
C ALA A 52 11.48 -14.33 -22.34
N LEU A 53 11.17 -13.08 -21.95
CA LEU A 53 11.48 -11.92 -22.77
C LEU A 53 12.96 -11.52 -22.73
N SER A 54 13.66 -11.79 -21.63
CA SER A 54 15.08 -11.45 -21.50
C SER A 54 15.96 -12.20 -22.48
N GLU A 55 15.63 -13.45 -22.81
CA GLU A 55 16.32 -14.23 -23.82
C GLU A 55 16.17 -13.66 -25.24
N THR A 56 15.03 -13.01 -25.50
CA THR A 56 14.72 -12.42 -26.80
C THR A 56 15.24 -10.99 -26.96
N ILE A 57 15.12 -10.18 -25.90
CA ILE A 57 15.42 -8.74 -25.93
C ILE A 57 16.89 -8.46 -25.61
N GLY A 58 17.48 -9.25 -24.70
CA GLY A 58 18.86 -9.06 -24.24
C GLY A 58 19.04 -7.77 -23.43
N ASN A 59 19.92 -6.86 -23.86
CA ASN A 59 20.21 -5.60 -23.19
C ASN A 59 19.42 -4.45 -23.79
N ILE A 60 18.94 -3.56 -22.94
CA ILE A 60 18.25 -2.32 -23.33
C ILE A 60 19.19 -1.14 -23.11
N SER A 61 19.25 -0.22 -24.07
CA SER A 61 19.97 1.04 -23.91
C SER A 61 19.07 2.09 -23.28
N VAL A 62 19.40 2.49 -22.06
CA VAL A 62 18.72 3.59 -21.35
C VAL A 62 19.73 4.71 -21.14
N ASN A 63 19.49 5.86 -21.76
CA ASN A 63 20.39 7.03 -21.70
C ASN A 63 21.86 6.72 -22.09
N GLY A 64 22.08 5.78 -23.02
CA GLY A 64 23.42 5.37 -23.44
C GLY A 64 24.10 4.31 -22.55
N VAL A 65 23.44 3.88 -21.48
CA VAL A 65 23.91 2.78 -20.62
C VAL A 65 23.16 1.50 -21.01
N LEU A 66 23.91 0.42 -21.24
CA LEU A 66 23.32 -0.89 -21.50
C LEU A 66 22.95 -1.56 -20.17
N ILE A 67 21.66 -1.78 -19.97
CA ILE A 67 21.11 -2.43 -18.80
C ILE A 67 20.46 -3.75 -19.21
N PRO A 68 20.70 -4.86 -18.48
CA PRO A 68 20.00 -6.11 -18.72
C PRO A 68 18.48 -5.94 -18.58
N TYR A 69 17.71 -6.55 -19.50
CA TYR A 69 16.25 -6.44 -19.50
C TYR A 69 15.63 -6.83 -18.15
N ASN A 70 16.20 -7.81 -17.46
CA ASN A 70 15.71 -8.28 -16.16
C ASN A 70 15.69 -7.18 -15.09
N GLU A 71 16.74 -6.38 -14.99
CA GLU A 71 16.84 -5.28 -14.02
C GLU A 71 15.83 -4.17 -14.34
N TYR A 72 15.70 -3.83 -15.61
CA TYR A 72 14.72 -2.83 -16.06
C TYR A 72 13.28 -3.28 -15.77
N ALA A 73 12.96 -4.53 -16.12
CA ALA A 73 11.63 -5.10 -15.94
C ALA A 73 11.26 -5.25 -14.45
N LEU A 74 12.24 -5.56 -13.58
CA LEU A 74 12.02 -5.66 -12.15
C LEU A 74 11.51 -4.34 -11.56
N VAL A 75 12.12 -3.22 -11.93
CA VAL A 75 11.66 -1.89 -11.51
C VAL A 75 10.22 -1.63 -12.00
N GLY A 76 9.90 -2.02 -13.23
CA GLY A 76 8.55 -1.91 -13.78
C GLY A 76 7.51 -2.72 -12.99
N ILE A 77 7.82 -3.96 -12.64
CA ILE A 77 6.95 -4.84 -11.86
C ILE A 77 6.73 -4.27 -10.46
N LEU A 78 7.77 -3.79 -9.79
CA LEU A 78 7.65 -3.16 -8.47
C LEU A 78 6.77 -1.91 -8.53
N THR A 79 6.93 -1.08 -9.56
CA THR A 79 6.11 0.11 -9.76
C THR A 79 4.63 -0.25 -9.98
N MET A 80 4.33 -1.24 -10.82
CA MET A 80 2.96 -1.73 -11.03
C MET A 80 2.35 -2.29 -9.73
N SER A 81 3.15 -3.01 -8.95
CA SER A 81 2.72 -3.53 -7.64
C SER A 81 2.35 -2.41 -6.67
N MET A 82 3.13 -1.32 -6.65
CA MET A 82 2.84 -0.13 -5.84
C MET A 82 1.50 0.51 -6.24
N MET A 83 1.24 0.65 -7.53
CA MET A 83 -0.05 1.17 -8.02
C MET A 83 -1.22 0.28 -7.60
N GLY A 84 -1.06 -1.04 -7.66
CA GLY A 84 -2.06 -2.00 -7.18
C GLY A 84 -2.34 -1.89 -5.67
N GLN A 85 -1.32 -1.62 -4.86
CA GLN A 85 -1.48 -1.37 -3.42
C GLN A 85 -2.30 -0.09 -3.16
N MET A 86 -2.01 0.99 -3.87
CA MET A 86 -2.76 2.25 -3.75
C MET A 86 -4.23 2.09 -4.14
N SER A 87 -4.52 1.34 -5.19
CA SER A 87 -5.90 1.04 -5.61
C SER A 87 -6.70 0.35 -4.52
N ARG A 88 -6.09 -0.55 -3.76
CA ARG A 88 -6.73 -1.21 -2.61
C ARG A 88 -7.05 -0.23 -1.48
N VAL A 89 -6.16 0.71 -1.18
CA VAL A 89 -6.42 1.75 -0.17
C VAL A 89 -7.61 2.60 -0.59
N ILE A 90 -7.66 3.02 -1.85
CA ILE A 90 -8.78 3.82 -2.38
C ILE A 90 -10.10 3.03 -2.28
N TYR A 91 -10.09 1.76 -2.67
CA TYR A 91 -11.26 0.89 -2.56
C TYR A 91 -11.76 0.79 -1.11
N ARG A 92 -10.87 0.52 -0.14
CA ARG A 92 -11.23 0.44 1.28
C ARG A 92 -11.81 1.76 1.81
N MET A 93 -11.21 2.90 1.43
CA MET A 93 -11.74 4.22 1.79
C MET A 93 -13.15 4.45 1.24
N THR A 94 -13.40 4.00 0.00
CA THR A 94 -14.71 4.10 -0.63
C THR A 94 -15.74 3.24 0.11
N VAL A 95 -15.36 2.03 0.50
CA VAL A 95 -16.18 1.12 1.30
C VAL A 95 -16.49 1.74 2.68
N ASP A 96 -15.48 2.25 3.37
CA ASP A 96 -15.66 2.92 4.67
C ASP A 96 -16.63 4.11 4.59
N ARG A 97 -16.57 4.89 3.50
CA ARG A 97 -17.54 5.98 3.26
C ARG A 97 -18.94 5.46 3.03
N ARG A 98 -19.08 4.41 2.22
CA ARG A 98 -20.38 3.84 1.85
C ARG A 98 -21.11 3.25 3.06
N TYR A 99 -20.40 2.62 3.97
CA TYR A 99 -20.97 1.99 5.17
C TYR A 99 -20.98 2.91 6.41
N GLY A 100 -20.59 4.17 6.27
CA GLY A 100 -20.64 5.15 7.36
C GLY A 100 -19.48 5.04 8.37
N PHE A 101 -18.55 4.09 8.23
CA PHE A 101 -17.40 3.96 9.12
C PHE A 101 -16.50 5.19 9.09
N PHE A 102 -16.42 5.86 7.94
CA PHE A 102 -15.71 7.11 7.82
C PHE A 102 -16.29 8.18 8.75
N ALA A 103 -17.62 8.33 8.77
CA ALA A 103 -18.30 9.29 9.63
C ALA A 103 -18.05 9.00 11.11
N LEU A 104 -18.10 7.73 11.53
CA LEU A 104 -17.81 7.31 12.90
C LEU A 104 -16.37 7.66 13.31
N LYS A 105 -15.40 7.43 12.45
CA LYS A 105 -13.99 7.78 12.70
C LYS A 105 -13.79 9.30 12.80
N MET A 106 -14.52 10.08 11.99
CA MET A 106 -14.48 11.55 12.07
C MET A 106 -15.14 12.05 13.36
N GLN A 107 -16.24 11.44 13.79
CA GLN A 107 -16.89 11.76 15.07
C GLN A 107 -15.99 11.43 16.27
N ALA A 108 -15.15 10.41 16.17
CA ALA A 108 -14.12 10.09 17.16
C ALA A 108 -12.96 11.11 17.20
N GLY A 109 -13.00 12.18 16.38
CA GLY A 109 -12.03 13.27 16.38
C GLY A 109 -10.82 13.07 15.47
N ILE A 110 -10.84 12.07 14.59
CA ILE A 110 -9.74 11.82 13.67
C ILE A 110 -9.88 12.76 12.46
N LYS A 111 -8.83 13.54 12.16
CA LYS A 111 -8.83 14.39 10.96
C LYS A 111 -8.72 13.54 9.68
N PRO A 112 -9.39 13.94 8.57
CA PRO A 112 -9.36 13.18 7.31
C PRO A 112 -7.95 12.87 6.80
N PHE A 113 -7.02 13.79 6.95
CA PHE A 113 -5.62 13.61 6.56
C PHE A 113 -4.95 12.45 7.31
N PHE A 114 -5.09 12.40 8.62
CA PHE A 114 -4.50 11.33 9.44
C PHE A 114 -5.18 9.99 9.21
N TYR A 115 -6.47 9.99 8.89
CA TYR A 115 -7.19 8.79 8.47
C TYR A 115 -6.58 8.20 7.18
N ILE A 116 -6.36 9.04 6.16
CA ILE A 116 -5.73 8.62 4.90
C ILE A 116 -4.32 8.06 5.15
N LEU A 117 -3.52 8.77 5.93
CA LEU A 117 -2.16 8.36 6.28
C LEU A 117 -2.15 6.99 6.98
N SER A 118 -3.04 6.80 7.96
CA SER A 118 -3.14 5.53 8.70
C SER A 118 -3.58 4.37 7.82
N MET A 119 -4.54 4.59 6.92
CA MET A 119 -5.01 3.58 5.96
C MET A 119 -3.93 3.18 4.95
N SER A 120 -3.01 4.10 4.63
CA SER A 120 -1.89 3.83 3.72
C SER A 120 -0.80 2.95 4.34
N THR A 121 -0.79 2.79 5.68
CA THR A 121 0.24 2.01 6.39
C THR A 121 0.33 0.58 5.88
N GLY A 122 -0.81 -0.09 5.68
CA GLY A 122 -0.84 -1.45 5.14
C GLY A 122 -0.27 -1.57 3.72
N ALA A 123 -0.51 -0.56 2.87
CA ALA A 123 0.05 -0.51 1.52
C ALA A 123 1.57 -0.30 1.54
N VAL A 124 2.05 0.58 2.40
CA VAL A 124 3.49 0.84 2.58
C VAL A 124 4.21 -0.40 3.08
N LEU A 125 3.65 -1.11 4.07
CA LEU A 125 4.21 -2.38 4.55
C LEU A 125 4.23 -3.45 3.45
N GLY A 126 3.15 -3.55 2.66
CA GLY A 126 3.08 -4.48 1.54
C GLY A 126 4.14 -4.20 0.47
N TYR A 127 4.34 -2.93 0.12
CA TYR A 127 5.38 -2.54 -0.82
C TYR A 127 6.79 -2.75 -0.25
N ALA A 128 7.02 -2.39 1.02
CA ALA A 128 8.32 -2.58 1.67
C ALA A 128 8.72 -4.06 1.72
N THR A 129 7.79 -4.96 2.02
CA THR A 129 8.07 -6.41 2.00
C THR A 129 8.41 -6.91 0.61
N GLN A 130 7.75 -6.42 -0.45
CA GLN A 130 8.09 -6.74 -1.82
C GLN A 130 9.48 -6.23 -2.21
N ALA A 131 9.80 -4.97 -1.88
CA ALA A 131 11.08 -4.35 -2.22
C ALA A 131 12.28 -5.00 -1.48
N ILE A 132 12.05 -5.67 -0.36
CA ILE A 132 13.10 -6.41 0.37
C ILE A 132 13.34 -7.80 -0.24
N ILE A 133 12.31 -8.42 -0.81
CA ILE A 133 12.36 -9.78 -1.34
C ILE A 133 12.92 -9.79 -2.78
N PHE A 134 12.66 -8.74 -3.54
CA PHE A 134 13.13 -8.56 -4.92
C PHE A 134 14.39 -7.70 -5.02
#